data_2362f501ba9525f2443b9a36b6499b74
#
_entry.id   2362f501ba9525f2443b9a36b6499b74
#
_cell.length_a   1.000
_cell.length_b   1.000
_cell.length_c   1.000
_cell.angle_alpha   90.00
_cell.angle_beta   90.00
_cell.angle_gamma   90.00
#
_symmetry.space_group_name_H-M   'P 1'
#
loop_
_entity.id
_entity.type
_entity.pdbx_description
1 polymer ?
#
loop_
_entity_poly.entity_id
_entity_poly.type
_entity_poly.pdbx_seq_one_letter_code
_entity_poly.pdbx_strand_id
1 'polypeptide(L)'
;RQRQMCIRDSIRAMQKARYSVHNVGHYGLAFDYYTHFTSPIRRYPDMMVHRLLTKYLDQGGRTVSEQKYEALCEHSSSMEQIASNAERASIKYKQVEFMTERLGQTFDGVISGVTEWGLYVELNENKCEGMIPIRDLDDDYYEFDEKNYCLRGRRKNKIYSLGDAITIKVARANLEKKQLDFALV
;
A
#
# COMPACT_ATOMS: atom_id res chain seq x y z
N ARG A 1 -20.02 0.41 3.39
CA ARG A 1 -19.35 -0.20 2.19
C ARG A 1 -18.99 0.87 1.15
N GLN A 2 -19.93 1.62 0.61
CA GLN A 2 -19.67 2.69 -0.38
C GLN A 2 -18.63 3.72 0.08
N ARG A 3 -18.69 4.15 1.34
CA ARG A 3 -17.75 5.12 1.92
C ARG A 3 -16.30 4.62 1.94
N GLN A 4 -16.08 3.34 2.26
CA GLN A 4 -14.74 2.74 2.24
C GLN A 4 -14.19 2.59 0.83
N MET A 5 -15.04 2.28 -0.14
CA MET A 5 -14.68 2.19 -1.56
C MET A 5 -14.23 3.57 -2.08
N CYS A 6 -15.02 4.62 -1.83
CA CYS A 6 -14.67 5.99 -2.21
C CYS A 6 -13.35 6.47 -1.60
N ILE A 7 -13.08 6.13 -0.32
CA ILE A 7 -11.82 6.49 0.34
C ILE A 7 -10.63 5.78 -0.33
N ARG A 8 -10.74 4.48 -0.63
CA ARG A 8 -9.67 3.72 -1.31
C ARG A 8 -9.38 4.24 -2.71
N ASP A 9 -10.43 4.55 -3.48
CA ASP A 9 -10.29 5.08 -4.84
C ASP A 9 -9.65 6.47 -4.82
N SER A 10 -10.08 7.33 -3.88
CA SER A 10 -9.45 8.64 -3.68
C SER A 10 -7.97 8.52 -3.33
N ILE A 11 -7.60 7.63 -2.39
CA ILE A 11 -6.20 7.41 -2.01
C ILE A 11 -5.39 6.84 -3.19
N ARG A 12 -5.95 5.92 -3.98
CA ARG A 12 -5.28 5.36 -5.16
C ARG A 12 -5.07 6.36 -6.29
N ALA A 13 -5.99 7.31 -6.43
CA ALA A 13 -5.90 8.38 -7.43
C ALA A 13 -4.89 9.47 -7.05
N MET A 14 -4.50 9.56 -5.77
CA MET A 14 -3.53 10.56 -5.31
C MET A 14 -2.14 10.21 -5.81
N GLN A 15 -1.42 11.23 -6.28
CA GLN A 15 -0.01 11.10 -6.58
C GLN A 15 0.79 10.83 -5.30
N LYS A 16 1.87 10.06 -5.43
CA LYS A 16 2.80 9.84 -4.32
C LYS A 16 3.46 11.16 -3.93
N ALA A 17 3.58 11.38 -2.62
CA ALA A 17 4.35 12.51 -2.10
C ALA A 17 5.80 12.44 -2.57
N ARG A 18 6.39 13.58 -2.91
CA ARG A 18 7.79 13.73 -3.29
C ARG A 18 8.37 14.99 -2.68
N TYR A 19 9.66 14.98 -2.45
CA TYR A 19 10.40 16.19 -2.10
C TYR A 19 10.64 17.00 -3.36
N SER A 20 10.55 18.32 -3.26
CA SER A 20 10.86 19.27 -4.33
C SER A 20 11.26 20.60 -3.70
N VAL A 21 12.04 21.37 -4.42
CA VAL A 21 12.36 22.76 -4.05
C VAL A 21 11.18 23.71 -4.27
N HIS A 22 10.21 23.30 -5.08
CA HIS A 22 9.04 24.11 -5.37
C HIS A 22 8.03 24.01 -4.24
N ASN A 23 7.83 25.12 -3.51
CA ASN A 23 6.85 25.17 -2.44
C ASN A 23 5.43 25.23 -3.01
N VAL A 24 4.59 24.29 -2.61
CA VAL A 24 3.15 24.24 -2.94
C VAL A 24 2.25 24.43 -1.71
N GLY A 25 2.86 24.73 -0.56
CA GLY A 25 2.16 24.83 0.73
C GLY A 25 1.70 23.46 1.25
N HIS A 26 0.85 23.51 2.24
CA HIS A 26 0.22 22.31 2.82
C HIS A 26 -1.28 22.50 2.94
N TYR A 27 -2.05 21.96 2.00
CA TYR A 27 -3.50 22.13 1.93
C TYR A 27 -4.22 21.73 3.23
N GLY A 28 -3.90 20.58 3.80
CA GLY A 28 -4.58 20.07 5.00
C GLY A 28 -4.29 20.86 6.28
N LEU A 29 -3.19 21.64 6.33
CA LEU A 29 -2.83 22.51 7.45
C LEU A 29 -3.09 23.99 7.14
N ALA A 30 -3.51 24.30 5.91
CA ALA A 30 -3.75 25.67 5.43
C ALA A 30 -2.51 26.59 5.58
N PHE A 31 -1.31 26.04 5.29
CA PHE A 31 -0.07 26.81 5.29
C PHE A 31 0.37 27.12 3.86
N ASP A 32 0.69 28.37 3.58
CA ASP A 32 1.23 28.80 2.28
C ASP A 32 2.67 28.32 2.08
N TYR A 33 3.43 28.18 3.17
CA TYR A 33 4.79 27.67 3.16
C TYR A 33 4.91 26.50 4.11
N TYR A 34 5.46 25.39 3.60
CA TYR A 34 5.62 24.19 4.38
C TYR A 34 6.88 23.43 3.97
N THR A 35 7.61 22.91 4.95
CA THR A 35 8.69 21.97 4.72
C THR A 35 8.79 20.96 5.86
N HIS A 36 9.33 19.79 5.57
CA HIS A 36 9.72 18.85 6.60
C HIS A 36 10.95 19.37 7.34
N PHE A 37 10.90 19.34 8.67
CA PHE A 37 11.96 19.93 9.50
C PHE A 37 12.28 19.11 10.75
N THR A 38 11.33 18.33 11.27
CA THR A 38 11.34 17.82 12.64
C THR A 38 12.04 16.46 12.81
N SER A 39 12.50 15.82 11.74
CA SER A 39 13.08 14.47 11.80
C SER A 39 14.42 14.33 11.04
N PRO A 40 15.43 15.16 11.34
CA PRO A 40 16.70 15.18 10.58
C PRO A 40 17.55 13.90 10.76
N ILE A 41 17.28 13.10 11.81
CA ILE A 41 17.99 11.84 12.06
C ILE A 41 17.68 10.78 10.99
N ARG A 42 16.43 10.73 10.52
CA ARG A 42 15.95 9.70 9.59
C ARG A 42 15.55 10.22 8.22
N ARG A 43 15.42 11.53 8.04
CA ARG A 43 15.06 12.17 6.77
C ARG A 43 16.11 13.16 6.34
N TYR A 44 16.83 12.84 5.28
CA TYR A 44 17.86 13.71 4.73
C TYR A 44 17.34 15.08 4.28
N PRO A 45 16.16 15.23 3.69
CA PRO A 45 15.62 16.56 3.36
C PRO A 45 15.49 17.48 4.57
N ASP A 46 15.12 16.98 5.75
CA ASP A 46 15.08 17.76 6.99
C ASP A 46 16.48 18.27 7.35
N MET A 47 17.50 17.44 7.22
CA MET A 47 18.90 17.81 7.42
C MET A 47 19.32 18.91 6.43
N MET A 48 18.90 18.83 5.17
CA MET A 48 19.17 19.88 4.18
C MET A 48 18.58 21.22 4.62
N VAL A 49 17.33 21.22 5.10
CA VAL A 49 16.66 22.43 5.60
C VAL A 49 17.41 23.01 6.81
N HIS A 50 17.81 22.17 7.77
CA HIS A 50 18.62 22.63 8.92
C HIS A 50 19.91 23.32 8.47
N ARG A 51 20.66 22.71 7.54
CA ARG A 51 21.91 23.27 7.00
C ARG A 51 21.69 24.57 6.25
N LEU A 52 20.62 24.65 5.45
CA LEU A 52 20.26 25.88 4.74
C LEU A 52 19.88 26.99 5.71
N LEU A 53 19.05 26.69 6.70
CA LEU A 53 18.62 27.66 7.71
C LEU A 53 19.83 28.22 8.48
N THR A 54 20.72 27.35 8.98
CA THR A 54 21.96 27.77 9.65
C THR A 54 22.78 28.69 8.75
N LYS A 55 22.96 28.30 7.48
CA LYS A 55 23.72 29.11 6.52
C LYS A 55 23.11 30.49 6.30
N TYR A 56 21.77 30.58 6.21
CA TYR A 56 21.09 31.85 6.01
C TYR A 56 21.12 32.75 7.25
N LEU A 57 21.04 32.16 8.45
CA LEU A 57 21.13 32.91 9.71
C LEU A 57 22.56 33.44 9.97
N ASP A 58 23.57 32.61 9.72
CA ASP A 58 24.96 32.95 10.05
C ASP A 58 25.63 33.83 8.98
N GLN A 59 25.34 33.58 7.70
CA GLN A 59 26.07 34.18 6.58
C GLN A 59 25.29 35.18 5.73
N GLY A 60 24.02 35.47 6.12
CA GLY A 60 23.15 36.38 5.37
C GLY A 60 22.92 35.89 3.92
N GLY A 61 21.81 35.24 3.74
CA GLY A 61 21.09 34.84 2.53
C GLY A 61 21.82 34.87 1.16
N ARG A 62 22.80 34.00 0.92
CA ARG A 62 23.27 33.76 -0.44
C ARG A 62 22.40 32.69 -1.10
N THR A 63 21.93 32.98 -2.32
CA THR A 63 21.21 32.00 -3.15
C THR A 63 22.02 30.73 -3.33
N VAL A 64 21.37 29.59 -3.11
CA VAL A 64 21.92 28.27 -3.40
C VAL A 64 21.42 27.80 -4.78
N SER A 65 22.14 26.87 -5.39
CA SER A 65 21.72 26.29 -6.67
C SER A 65 20.46 25.45 -6.48
N GLU A 66 19.34 25.94 -6.97
CA GLU A 66 18.04 25.26 -6.96
C GLU A 66 18.12 23.90 -7.65
N GLN A 67 18.76 23.84 -8.81
CA GLN A 67 18.97 22.60 -9.57
C GLN A 67 19.70 21.51 -8.77
N LYS A 68 20.70 21.90 -7.97
CA LYS A 68 21.41 20.95 -7.10
C LYS A 68 20.49 20.38 -6.02
N TYR A 69 19.67 21.23 -5.40
CA TYR A 69 18.77 20.79 -4.35
C TYR A 69 17.59 19.98 -4.91
N GLU A 70 17.09 20.30 -6.12
CA GLU A 70 16.08 19.49 -6.77
C GLU A 70 16.59 18.07 -7.04
N ALA A 71 17.83 17.92 -7.55
CA ALA A 71 18.42 16.60 -7.74
C ALA A 71 18.55 15.80 -6.42
N LEU A 72 18.85 16.46 -5.30
CA LEU A 72 18.87 15.82 -3.98
C LEU A 72 17.48 15.44 -3.49
N CYS A 73 16.47 16.25 -3.79
CA CYS A 73 15.07 15.97 -3.48
C CYS A 73 14.55 14.76 -4.27
N GLU A 74 14.83 14.70 -5.57
CA GLU A 74 14.50 13.56 -6.42
C GLU A 74 15.16 12.27 -5.93
N HIS A 75 16.46 12.33 -5.62
CA HIS A 75 17.19 11.19 -5.06
C HIS A 75 16.57 10.72 -3.74
N SER A 76 16.27 11.65 -2.82
CA SER A 76 15.67 11.33 -1.54
C SER A 76 14.28 10.68 -1.70
N SER A 77 13.47 11.19 -2.62
CA SER A 77 12.15 10.63 -2.94
C SER A 77 12.25 9.21 -3.49
N SER A 78 13.23 8.97 -4.37
CA SER A 78 13.51 7.63 -4.92
C SER A 78 13.95 6.64 -3.82
N MET A 79 14.86 7.07 -2.94
CA MET A 79 15.33 6.22 -1.85
C MET A 79 14.23 5.90 -0.84
N GLU A 80 13.36 6.84 -0.51
CA GLU A 80 12.19 6.60 0.35
C GLU A 80 11.22 5.58 -0.26
N GLN A 81 11.00 5.65 -1.59
CA GLN A 81 10.18 4.68 -2.28
C GLN A 81 10.80 3.27 -2.25
N ILE A 82 12.12 3.17 -2.44
CA ILE A 82 12.86 1.88 -2.37
C ILE A 82 12.77 1.33 -0.94
N ALA A 83 12.98 2.15 0.08
CA ALA A 83 12.89 1.75 1.49
C ALA A 83 11.48 1.24 1.82
N SER A 84 10.44 1.95 1.42
CA SER A 84 9.04 1.55 1.63
C SER A 84 8.71 0.22 0.93
N ASN A 85 9.21 0.03 -0.29
CA ASN A 85 9.02 -1.22 -1.03
C ASN A 85 9.77 -2.39 -0.35
N ALA A 86 10.98 -2.15 0.15
CA ALA A 86 11.77 -3.15 0.87
C ALA A 86 11.09 -3.56 2.18
N GLU A 87 10.54 -2.61 2.94
CA GLU A 87 9.77 -2.86 4.16
C GLU A 87 8.55 -3.74 3.85
N ARG A 88 7.74 -3.36 2.87
CA ARG A 88 6.57 -4.16 2.43
C ARG A 88 6.96 -5.56 2.00
N ALA A 89 8.05 -5.69 1.25
CA ALA A 89 8.54 -6.98 0.79
C ALA A 89 9.03 -7.85 1.95
N SER A 90 9.66 -7.27 2.97
CA SER A 90 10.09 -7.95 4.19
C SER A 90 8.89 -8.44 5.02
N ILE A 91 7.91 -7.58 5.24
CA ILE A 91 6.67 -7.94 5.94
C ILE A 91 5.98 -9.10 5.20
N LYS A 92 5.81 -8.98 3.87
CA LYS A 92 5.16 -10.03 3.08
C LYS A 92 5.92 -11.36 3.14
N TYR A 93 7.26 -11.31 3.08
CA TYR A 93 8.09 -12.51 3.23
C TYR A 93 7.82 -13.20 4.57
N LYS A 94 7.81 -12.43 5.67
CA LYS A 94 7.55 -12.97 7.02
C LYS A 94 6.13 -13.48 7.18
N GLN A 95 5.14 -12.85 6.56
CA GLN A 95 3.77 -13.36 6.54
C GLN A 95 3.69 -14.72 5.85
N VAL A 96 4.34 -14.88 4.68
CA VAL A 96 4.35 -16.15 3.94
C VAL A 96 5.09 -17.23 4.72
N GLU A 97 6.25 -16.90 5.32
CA GLU A 97 7.02 -17.82 6.17
C GLU A 97 6.16 -18.32 7.35
N PHE A 98 5.49 -17.41 8.05
CA PHE A 98 4.59 -17.74 9.15
C PHE A 98 3.43 -18.65 8.73
N MET A 99 2.88 -18.42 7.55
CA MET A 99 1.75 -19.19 7.03
C MET A 99 2.17 -20.55 6.44
N THR A 100 3.46 -20.75 6.13
CA THR A 100 3.98 -22.04 5.63
C THR A 100 3.77 -23.16 6.66
N GLU A 101 3.91 -22.87 7.95
CA GLU A 101 3.68 -23.83 9.03
C GLU A 101 2.18 -24.11 9.30
N ARG A 102 1.28 -23.37 8.64
CA ARG A 102 -0.17 -23.37 8.85
C ARG A 102 -0.94 -23.84 7.63
N LEU A 103 -0.28 -24.53 6.73
CA LEU A 103 -0.92 -25.12 5.55
C LEU A 103 -2.06 -26.04 5.95
N GLY A 104 -3.19 -25.92 5.29
CA GLY A 104 -4.39 -26.72 5.58
C GLY A 104 -5.24 -26.23 6.74
N GLN A 105 -4.80 -25.24 7.53
CA GLN A 105 -5.61 -24.64 8.61
C GLN A 105 -6.64 -23.67 8.02
N THR A 106 -7.75 -23.52 8.74
CA THR A 106 -8.83 -22.60 8.39
C THR A 106 -8.77 -21.34 9.22
N PHE A 107 -9.08 -20.20 8.58
CA PHE A 107 -9.08 -18.88 9.21
C PHE A 107 -10.29 -18.07 8.72
N ASP A 108 -10.78 -17.21 9.59
CA ASP A 108 -11.74 -16.20 9.21
C ASP A 108 -11.04 -14.92 8.73
N GLY A 109 -11.56 -14.36 7.67
CA GLY A 109 -11.00 -13.16 7.05
C GLY A 109 -12.07 -12.27 6.44
N VAL A 110 -11.58 -11.20 5.82
CA VAL A 110 -12.41 -10.21 5.12
C VAL A 110 -11.85 -10.02 3.73
N ILE A 111 -12.72 -9.92 2.74
CA ILE A 111 -12.33 -9.62 1.36
C ILE A 111 -11.75 -8.20 1.32
N SER A 112 -10.43 -8.11 1.14
CA SER A 112 -9.66 -6.87 1.06
C SER A 112 -9.55 -6.31 -0.35
N GLY A 113 -9.78 -7.14 -1.36
CA GLY A 113 -9.75 -6.75 -2.77
C GLY A 113 -10.47 -7.75 -3.65
N VAL A 114 -11.02 -7.25 -4.76
CA VAL A 114 -11.67 -8.06 -5.79
C VAL A 114 -11.07 -7.68 -7.13
N THR A 115 -10.63 -8.66 -7.91
CA THR A 115 -10.03 -8.47 -9.23
C THR A 115 -10.54 -9.53 -10.19
N GLU A 116 -10.23 -9.40 -11.47
CA GLU A 116 -10.51 -10.42 -12.49
C GLU A 116 -9.79 -11.76 -12.21
N TRP A 117 -8.67 -11.73 -11.46
CA TRP A 117 -7.88 -12.91 -11.12
C TRP A 117 -8.41 -13.67 -9.91
N GLY A 118 -9.20 -13.03 -9.05
CA GLY A 118 -9.75 -13.62 -7.83
C GLY A 118 -9.98 -12.65 -6.70
N LEU A 119 -10.13 -13.21 -5.51
CA LEU A 119 -10.40 -12.47 -4.26
C LEU A 119 -9.13 -12.36 -3.44
N TYR A 120 -8.79 -11.16 -3.02
CA TYR A 120 -7.80 -10.95 -1.97
C TYR A 120 -8.49 -10.98 -0.61
N VAL A 121 -7.95 -11.74 0.31
CA VAL A 121 -8.51 -11.92 1.65
C VAL A 121 -7.47 -11.57 2.69
N GLU A 122 -7.81 -10.69 3.62
CA GLU A 122 -7.03 -10.37 4.81
C GLU A 122 -7.57 -11.16 6.00
N LEU A 123 -6.71 -11.91 6.66
CA LEU A 123 -7.08 -12.69 7.85
C LEU A 123 -7.31 -11.79 9.06
N ASN A 124 -8.33 -12.10 9.88
CA ASN A 124 -8.68 -11.26 11.02
C ASN A 124 -7.64 -11.28 12.13
N GLU A 125 -7.03 -12.44 12.40
CA GLU A 125 -6.11 -12.65 13.52
C GLU A 125 -4.74 -12.02 13.31
N ASN A 126 -4.12 -12.27 12.16
CA ASN A 126 -2.71 -11.97 11.91
C ASN A 126 -2.47 -10.99 10.76
N LYS A 127 -3.54 -10.51 10.13
CA LYS A 127 -3.49 -9.57 9.01
C LYS A 127 -2.68 -10.06 7.80
N CYS A 128 -2.46 -11.37 7.70
CA CYS A 128 -1.88 -11.96 6.50
C CYS A 128 -2.87 -11.86 5.35
N GLU A 129 -2.39 -11.40 4.20
CA GLU A 129 -3.19 -11.29 3.00
C GLU A 129 -2.79 -12.37 2.00
N GLY A 130 -3.78 -13.05 1.43
CA GLY A 130 -3.60 -14.04 0.37
C GLY A 130 -4.67 -13.90 -0.70
N MET A 131 -4.55 -14.67 -1.77
CA MET A 131 -5.48 -14.65 -2.89
C MET A 131 -6.21 -16.00 -3.00
N ILE A 132 -7.52 -15.93 -3.26
CA ILE A 132 -8.30 -17.06 -3.76
C ILE A 132 -8.41 -16.87 -5.27
N PRO A 133 -7.71 -17.69 -6.09
CA PRO A 133 -7.83 -17.58 -7.53
C PRO A 133 -9.27 -17.86 -7.98
N ILE A 134 -9.73 -17.14 -8.99
CA ILE A 134 -11.10 -17.31 -9.52
C ILE A 134 -11.36 -18.73 -9.99
N ARG A 135 -10.35 -19.42 -10.50
CA ARG A 135 -10.41 -20.82 -10.95
C ARG A 135 -10.62 -21.83 -9.82
N ASP A 136 -10.27 -21.43 -8.57
CA ASP A 136 -10.38 -22.27 -7.38
C ASP A 136 -11.72 -22.01 -6.63
N LEU A 137 -12.62 -21.20 -7.23
CA LEU A 137 -14.01 -21.00 -6.81
C LEU A 137 -14.91 -22.01 -7.52
N ASP A 138 -14.94 -23.24 -7.00
CA ASP A 138 -15.58 -24.39 -7.66
C ASP A 138 -17.12 -24.41 -7.60
N ASP A 139 -17.72 -23.51 -6.81
CA ASP A 139 -19.17 -23.50 -6.55
C ASP A 139 -20.00 -22.85 -7.65
N ASP A 140 -19.41 -22.01 -8.51
CA ASP A 140 -20.05 -21.34 -9.65
C ASP A 140 -19.02 -20.80 -10.64
N TYR A 141 -19.47 -20.32 -11.80
CA TYR A 141 -18.67 -19.52 -12.73
C TYR A 141 -18.78 -18.06 -12.37
N TYR A 142 -17.66 -17.45 -11.96
CA TYR A 142 -17.60 -16.06 -11.52
C TYR A 142 -17.11 -15.14 -12.61
N GLU A 143 -17.75 -13.99 -12.73
CA GLU A 143 -17.33 -12.88 -13.57
C GLU A 143 -17.07 -11.65 -12.71
N PHE A 144 -16.04 -10.90 -13.10
CA PHE A 144 -15.70 -9.64 -12.45
C PHE A 144 -16.60 -8.52 -12.96
N ASP A 145 -17.36 -7.93 -12.04
CA ASP A 145 -18.16 -6.74 -12.29
C ASP A 145 -17.33 -5.51 -11.89
N GLU A 146 -16.74 -4.87 -12.90
CA GLU A 146 -15.86 -3.71 -12.71
C GLU A 146 -16.59 -2.51 -12.11
N LYS A 147 -17.89 -2.32 -12.43
CA LYS A 147 -18.69 -1.20 -11.92
C LYS A 147 -18.97 -1.31 -10.43
N ASN A 148 -19.21 -2.53 -9.95
CA ASN A 148 -19.57 -2.80 -8.56
C ASN A 148 -18.40 -3.36 -7.73
N TYR A 149 -17.22 -3.57 -8.34
CA TYR A 149 -16.05 -4.19 -7.71
C TYR A 149 -16.38 -5.47 -6.96
N CYS A 150 -17.04 -6.40 -7.65
CA CYS A 150 -17.46 -7.67 -7.08
C CYS A 150 -17.25 -8.81 -8.08
N LEU A 151 -17.14 -10.05 -7.57
CA LEU A 151 -17.29 -11.26 -8.37
C LEU A 151 -18.74 -11.73 -8.27
N ARG A 152 -19.37 -11.90 -9.44
CA ARG A 152 -20.76 -12.36 -9.54
C ARG A 152 -20.82 -13.75 -10.15
N GLY A 153 -21.43 -14.69 -9.45
CA GLY A 153 -21.71 -16.04 -9.94
C GLY A 153 -22.81 -16.04 -10.98
N ARG A 154 -22.63 -16.77 -12.08
CA ARG A 154 -23.58 -16.86 -13.18
C ARG A 154 -24.82 -17.69 -12.88
N ARG A 155 -24.68 -18.79 -12.11
CA ARG A 155 -25.74 -19.76 -11.82
C ARG A 155 -26.46 -19.46 -10.51
N LYS A 156 -25.68 -19.32 -9.43
CA LYS A 156 -26.21 -19.15 -8.07
C LYS A 156 -26.43 -17.69 -7.68
N ASN A 157 -26.08 -16.74 -8.54
CA ASN A 157 -26.13 -15.30 -8.24
C ASN A 157 -25.39 -14.90 -6.94
N LYS A 158 -24.46 -15.73 -6.46
CA LYS A 158 -23.63 -15.43 -5.30
C LYS A 158 -22.70 -14.28 -5.65
N ILE A 159 -22.59 -13.31 -4.76
CA ILE A 159 -21.77 -12.13 -4.98
C ILE A 159 -20.75 -12.07 -3.86
N TYR A 160 -19.49 -11.88 -4.26
CA TYR A 160 -18.38 -11.58 -3.35
C TYR A 160 -17.97 -10.13 -3.53
N SER A 161 -18.11 -9.34 -2.48
CA SER A 161 -17.82 -7.91 -2.49
C SER A 161 -16.75 -7.55 -1.48
N LEU A 162 -16.12 -6.41 -1.69
CA LEU A 162 -15.17 -5.83 -0.75
C LEU A 162 -15.79 -5.69 0.65
N GLY A 163 -15.10 -6.18 1.66
CA GLY A 163 -15.54 -6.12 3.06
C GLY A 163 -16.47 -7.26 3.49
N ASP A 164 -16.75 -8.23 2.62
CA ASP A 164 -17.50 -9.42 3.03
C ASP A 164 -16.63 -10.33 3.89
N ALA A 165 -17.24 -10.89 4.95
CA ALA A 165 -16.59 -11.91 5.77
C ALA A 165 -16.54 -13.23 4.99
N ILE A 166 -15.43 -13.94 5.13
CA ILE A 166 -15.19 -15.19 4.43
C ILE A 166 -14.32 -16.12 5.28
N THR A 167 -14.63 -17.41 5.27
CA THR A 167 -13.79 -18.44 5.89
C THR A 167 -12.97 -19.11 4.80
N ILE A 168 -11.66 -19.17 5.03
CA ILE A 168 -10.70 -19.69 4.06
C ILE A 168 -9.84 -20.78 4.68
N LYS A 169 -9.26 -21.59 3.80
CA LYS A 169 -8.22 -22.57 4.13
C LYS A 169 -6.92 -22.16 3.43
N VAL A 170 -5.81 -22.27 4.13
CA VAL A 170 -4.47 -22.01 3.53
C VAL A 170 -4.13 -23.15 2.59
N ALA A 171 -4.15 -22.88 1.29
CA ALA A 171 -3.92 -23.88 0.26
C ALA A 171 -2.43 -24.02 -0.09
N ARG A 172 -1.75 -22.90 -0.32
CA ARG A 172 -0.34 -22.84 -0.69
C ARG A 172 0.36 -21.62 -0.13
N ALA A 173 1.63 -21.79 0.22
CA ALA A 173 2.54 -20.73 0.58
C ALA A 173 3.80 -20.85 -0.29
N ASN A 174 4.15 -19.80 -1.02
CA ASN A 174 5.33 -19.75 -1.87
C ASN A 174 6.26 -18.62 -1.40
N LEU A 175 7.35 -18.98 -0.73
CA LEU A 175 8.33 -18.03 -0.18
C LEU A 175 9.08 -17.26 -1.26
N GLU A 176 9.44 -17.91 -2.37
CA GLU A 176 10.18 -17.27 -3.46
C GLU A 176 9.36 -16.16 -4.12
N LYS A 177 8.08 -16.45 -4.41
CA LYS A 177 7.14 -15.50 -5.01
C LYS A 177 6.49 -14.57 -3.98
N LYS A 178 6.68 -14.82 -2.68
CA LYS A 178 6.02 -14.12 -1.57
C LYS A 178 4.49 -14.12 -1.72
N GLN A 179 3.93 -15.28 -2.09
CA GLN A 179 2.51 -15.46 -2.37
C GLN A 179 1.87 -16.46 -1.43
N LEU A 180 0.63 -16.16 -1.03
CA LEU A 180 -0.26 -17.03 -0.29
C LEU A 180 -1.50 -17.28 -1.13
N ASP A 181 -1.79 -18.55 -1.40
CA ASP A 181 -3.03 -18.95 -2.04
C ASP A 181 -3.95 -19.56 -0.99
N PHE A 182 -5.18 -19.09 -0.99
CA PHE A 182 -6.25 -19.58 -0.13
C PHE A 182 -7.28 -20.33 -0.96
N ALA A 183 -8.01 -21.22 -0.31
CA ALA A 183 -9.18 -21.90 -0.87
C ALA A 183 -10.41 -21.59 0.00
N LEU A 184 -11.60 -21.64 -0.59
CA LEU A 184 -12.86 -21.57 0.16
C LEU A 184 -13.05 -22.85 1.01
N VAL A 185 -13.73 -22.70 2.14
CA VAL A 185 -14.19 -23.81 2.99
C VAL A 185 -15.66 -24.03 2.75
#